data_e001cc4c8d1023f135d320d5a810edd9
#
_entry.id   e001cc4c8d1023f135d320d5a810edd9
#
_cell.length_a   1.000
_cell.length_b   1.000
_cell.length_c   1.000
_cell.angle_alpha   90.00
_cell.angle_beta   90.00
_cell.angle_gamma   90.00
#
_symmetry.space_group_name_H-M   'P 1'
#
loop_
_entity.id
_entity.type
_entity.pdbx_description
1 polymer ?
#
loop_
_entity_poly.entity_id
_entity_poly.type
_entity_poly.pdbx_seq_one_letter_code
_entity_poly.pdbx_strand_id
1 'polypeptide(L)'
;MKMYQVDAFTQQLFKGNPAAVIVLDYWLEDAAMQQIASENNLSETAFVKISDASNYEIRWFTPTTEVDFCGHATLASSFVIFKDFTDAQTIQFHVKKLGIFTVKQAADGKIQMNFPIRRAIAVADYPEILKQALTKPFKQVYLNAQAYIVEYETVQDVLDEQPNFELLKQLGQIRTAITASAQNAQNDAVCTDVAITALGQQYDCVSRYFAPANGINEDPVTGSIHTGIVPLWADKLAKAELTAYQASARGGELYCKILDNERIEISGYAQLYMQAEIFI
;
A
#
# COMPACT_ATOMS: atom_id res chain seq x y z
N MET A 1 10.66 2.25 25.51
CA MET A 1 11.30 2.22 24.19
C MET A 1 10.77 3.34 23.32
N LYS A 2 11.53 3.80 22.32
CA LYS A 2 11.08 4.87 21.43
C LYS A 2 10.11 4.33 20.38
N MET A 3 9.05 5.12 20.14
CA MET A 3 8.09 4.92 19.06
C MET A 3 8.00 6.21 18.25
N TYR A 4 7.92 6.06 16.94
CA TYR A 4 7.71 7.15 16.00
C TYR A 4 6.36 6.95 15.32
N GLN A 5 5.58 8.02 15.14
CA GLN A 5 4.44 8.01 14.24
C GLN A 5 4.76 8.87 13.03
N VAL A 6 4.66 8.28 11.86
CA VAL A 6 5.10 8.88 10.60
C VAL A 6 3.95 8.81 9.60
N ASP A 7 3.66 9.95 8.99
CA ASP A 7 2.73 10.05 7.86
C ASP A 7 3.50 9.76 6.56
N ALA A 8 3.25 8.60 5.95
CA ALA A 8 3.90 8.16 4.72
C ALA A 8 3.17 8.65 3.45
N PHE A 9 3.91 8.83 2.36
CA PHE A 9 3.42 9.33 1.06
C PHE A 9 2.88 10.76 1.11
N THR A 10 3.51 11.61 1.91
CA THR A 10 3.13 13.03 2.02
C THR A 10 4.30 13.91 2.44
N GLN A 11 4.22 15.18 2.08
CA GLN A 11 5.08 16.26 2.60
C GLN A 11 4.37 17.12 3.65
N GLN A 12 3.13 16.78 4.02
CA GLN A 12 2.31 17.56 4.96
C GLN A 12 1.84 16.68 6.10
N LEU A 13 1.87 17.20 7.32
CA LEU A 13 1.27 16.56 8.48
C LEU A 13 -0.23 16.36 8.29
N PHE A 14 -0.75 15.27 8.88
CA PHE A 14 -2.16 14.88 8.85
C PHE A 14 -2.67 14.44 7.46
N LYS A 15 -1.75 14.27 6.51
CA LYS A 15 -1.98 13.67 5.19
C LYS A 15 -1.26 12.33 5.09
N GLY A 16 -1.36 11.66 3.94
CA GLY A 16 -0.72 10.37 3.72
C GLY A 16 -1.28 9.25 4.59
N ASN A 17 -0.53 8.17 4.74
CA ASN A 17 -0.90 7.01 5.52
C ASN A 17 -0.04 6.90 6.79
N PRO A 18 -0.64 7.03 8.00
CA PRO A 18 0.12 6.99 9.23
C PRO A 18 0.54 5.57 9.60
N ALA A 19 1.78 5.41 10.06
CA ALA A 19 2.29 4.18 10.64
C ALA A 19 3.06 4.47 11.92
N ALA A 20 2.96 3.56 12.91
CA ALA A 20 3.89 3.54 14.02
C ALA A 20 5.14 2.76 13.62
N VAL A 21 6.31 3.23 14.08
CA VAL A 21 7.60 2.59 13.86
C VAL A 21 8.31 2.45 15.20
N ILE A 22 8.74 1.23 15.52
CA ILE A 22 9.51 0.93 16.73
C ILE A 22 10.80 0.24 16.31
N VAL A 23 11.94 0.86 16.62
CA VAL A 23 13.26 0.31 16.30
C VAL A 23 13.81 -0.40 17.52
N LEU A 24 14.28 -1.63 17.33
CA LEU A 24 14.65 -2.58 18.35
C LEU A 24 16.08 -3.11 18.16
N ASP A 25 16.77 -3.41 19.25
CA ASP A 25 18.04 -4.15 19.23
C ASP A 25 17.78 -5.68 19.18
N TYR A 26 16.67 -6.14 19.73
CA TYR A 26 16.24 -7.54 19.75
C TYR A 26 14.72 -7.65 19.64
N TRP A 27 14.24 -8.76 19.09
CA TRP A 27 12.81 -9.00 18.94
C TRP A 27 12.11 -9.11 20.30
N LEU A 28 10.96 -8.45 20.41
CA LEU A 28 10.00 -8.73 21.47
C LEU A 28 9.24 -10.03 21.17
N GLU A 29 8.59 -10.57 22.19
CA GLU A 29 7.65 -11.68 22.00
C GLU A 29 6.51 -11.27 21.04
N ASP A 30 6.07 -12.20 20.18
CA ASP A 30 5.04 -11.93 19.17
C ASP A 30 3.76 -11.35 19.79
N ALA A 31 3.35 -11.86 20.95
CA ALA A 31 2.18 -11.37 21.67
C ALA A 31 2.34 -9.91 22.12
N ALA A 32 3.54 -9.50 22.55
CA ALA A 32 3.79 -8.11 22.96
C ALA A 32 3.74 -7.17 21.76
N MET A 33 4.33 -7.54 20.62
CA MET A 33 4.27 -6.74 19.38
C MET A 33 2.82 -6.58 18.92
N GLN A 34 2.02 -7.65 18.96
CA GLN A 34 0.60 -7.60 18.60
C GLN A 34 -0.21 -6.71 19.55
N GLN A 35 0.05 -6.76 20.85
CA GLN A 35 -0.63 -5.91 21.85
C GLN A 35 -0.29 -4.43 21.63
N ILE A 36 0.97 -4.11 21.37
CA ILE A 36 1.41 -2.74 21.05
C ILE A 36 0.71 -2.24 19.78
N ALA A 37 0.65 -3.05 18.73
CA ALA A 37 -0.03 -2.67 17.51
C ALA A 37 -1.55 -2.44 17.73
N SER A 38 -2.17 -3.27 18.55
CA SER A 38 -3.58 -3.11 18.94
C SER A 38 -3.82 -1.82 19.73
N GLU A 39 -2.93 -1.50 20.67
CA GLU A 39 -3.02 -0.27 21.50
C GLU A 39 -2.80 0.99 20.66
N ASN A 40 -1.84 0.96 19.71
CA ASN A 40 -1.59 2.07 18.79
C ASN A 40 -2.79 2.35 17.88
N ASN A 41 -3.55 1.33 17.54
CA ASN A 41 -4.77 1.40 16.70
C ASN A 41 -4.58 2.21 15.40
N LEU A 42 -3.38 2.13 14.82
CA LEU A 42 -3.06 2.63 13.48
C LEU A 42 -3.24 1.51 12.46
N SER A 43 -3.28 1.85 11.17
CA SER A 43 -3.36 0.82 10.11
C SER A 43 -2.30 -0.25 10.32
N GLU A 44 -1.03 0.16 10.54
CA GLU A 44 0.06 -0.74 10.92
C GLU A 44 1.03 -0.11 11.91
N THR A 45 1.60 -1.00 12.73
CA THR A 45 2.81 -0.78 13.52
C THR A 45 3.94 -1.63 12.94
N ALA A 46 5.01 -1.00 12.50
CA ALA A 46 6.23 -1.67 12.06
C ALA A 46 7.22 -1.81 13.21
N PHE A 47 7.72 -3.02 13.40
CA PHE A 47 8.84 -3.31 14.28
C PHE A 47 10.06 -3.56 13.42
N VAL A 48 11.14 -2.85 13.69
CA VAL A 48 12.39 -2.91 12.93
C VAL A 48 13.51 -3.31 13.87
N LYS A 49 14.16 -4.44 13.57
CA LYS A 49 15.34 -4.87 14.32
C LYS A 49 16.61 -4.50 13.57
N ILE A 50 17.54 -3.87 14.28
CA ILE A 50 18.87 -3.52 13.75
C ILE A 50 19.72 -4.77 13.63
N SER A 51 20.29 -5.03 12.45
CA SER A 51 21.32 -6.05 12.26
C SER A 51 22.70 -5.41 12.14
N ASP A 52 22.80 -4.34 11.34
CA ASP A 52 23.98 -3.47 11.24
C ASP A 52 23.57 -2.08 10.68
N ALA A 53 24.56 -1.26 10.28
CA ALA A 53 24.30 0.11 9.81
C ALA A 53 23.47 0.21 8.51
N SER A 54 23.33 -0.86 7.74
CA SER A 54 22.61 -0.89 6.47
C SER A 54 21.62 -2.05 6.34
N ASN A 55 21.61 -2.97 7.29
CA ASN A 55 20.78 -4.16 7.27
C ASN A 55 19.86 -4.23 8.49
N TYR A 56 18.59 -4.44 8.23
CA TYR A 56 17.52 -4.46 9.20
C TYR A 56 16.60 -5.64 8.95
N GLU A 57 15.93 -6.12 9.98
CA GLU A 57 14.79 -7.03 9.85
C GLU A 57 13.53 -6.24 10.13
N ILE A 58 12.42 -6.52 9.45
CA ILE A 58 11.16 -5.76 9.63
C ILE A 58 9.96 -6.71 9.70
N ARG A 59 9.00 -6.37 10.57
CA ARG A 59 7.72 -7.04 10.72
C ARG A 59 6.62 -5.99 10.87
N TRP A 60 5.44 -6.28 10.34
CA TRP A 60 4.31 -5.37 10.34
C TRP A 60 3.10 -6.01 11.00
N PHE A 61 2.44 -5.25 11.87
CA PHE A 61 1.27 -5.69 12.60
C PHE A 61 0.14 -4.70 12.41
N THR A 62 -1.02 -5.19 11.94
CA THR A 62 -2.28 -4.47 12.09
C THR A 62 -2.75 -4.55 13.55
N PRO A 63 -3.79 -3.85 13.98
CA PRO A 63 -4.35 -4.02 15.33
C PRO A 63 -4.75 -5.46 15.68
N THR A 64 -4.93 -6.33 14.70
CA THR A 64 -5.47 -7.68 14.90
C THR A 64 -4.56 -8.83 14.48
N THR A 65 -3.58 -8.59 13.58
CA THR A 65 -2.74 -9.67 13.05
C THR A 65 -1.43 -9.14 12.46
N GLU A 66 -0.41 -9.99 12.44
CA GLU A 66 0.80 -9.76 11.65
C GLU A 66 0.49 -9.94 10.17
N VAL A 67 1.03 -9.06 9.31
CA VAL A 67 0.90 -9.11 7.85
C VAL A 67 2.25 -9.35 7.19
N ASP A 68 2.23 -10.01 6.03
CA ASP A 68 3.45 -10.42 5.34
C ASP A 68 4.21 -9.26 4.71
N PHE A 69 3.52 -8.16 4.40
CA PHE A 69 4.11 -6.95 3.82
C PHE A 69 3.20 -5.73 3.97
N CYS A 70 3.81 -4.56 4.23
CA CYS A 70 3.13 -3.27 4.23
C CYS A 70 4.01 -2.17 3.64
N GLY A 71 3.61 -1.58 2.49
CA GLY A 71 4.40 -0.61 1.75
C GLY A 71 4.56 0.74 2.47
N HIS A 72 3.48 1.33 2.99
CA HIS A 72 3.55 2.63 3.67
C HIS A 72 4.30 2.54 4.99
N ALA A 73 4.13 1.46 5.75
CA ALA A 73 4.87 1.26 7.00
C ALA A 73 6.36 0.95 6.75
N THR A 74 6.71 0.35 5.58
CA THR A 74 8.11 0.21 5.14
C THR A 74 8.71 1.57 4.79
N LEU A 75 7.97 2.43 4.10
CA LEU A 75 8.40 3.79 3.78
C LEU A 75 8.59 4.61 5.07
N ALA A 76 7.63 4.55 6.01
CA ALA A 76 7.71 5.17 7.32
C ALA A 76 8.94 4.69 8.13
N SER A 77 9.17 3.38 8.14
CA SER A 77 10.34 2.78 8.80
C SER A 77 11.65 3.24 8.19
N SER A 78 11.71 3.27 6.86
CA SER A 78 12.90 3.77 6.14
C SER A 78 13.18 5.23 6.46
N PHE A 79 12.15 6.07 6.54
CA PHE A 79 12.29 7.47 6.95
C PHE A 79 12.92 7.60 8.34
N VAL A 80 12.44 6.83 9.32
CA VAL A 80 12.99 6.83 10.68
C VAL A 80 14.45 6.37 10.69
N ILE A 81 14.78 5.31 9.94
CA ILE A 81 16.15 4.79 9.87
C ILE A 81 17.09 5.80 9.24
N PHE A 82 16.77 6.36 8.09
CA PHE A 82 17.59 7.37 7.42
C PHE A 82 17.74 8.64 8.26
N LYS A 83 16.74 8.98 9.07
CA LYS A 83 16.78 10.17 9.91
C LYS A 83 17.67 10.00 11.14
N ASP A 84 17.57 8.87 11.86
CA ASP A 84 18.10 8.75 13.22
C ASP A 84 19.09 7.58 13.42
N PHE A 85 19.25 6.65 12.45
CA PHE A 85 19.98 5.40 12.68
C PHE A 85 21.11 5.12 11.69
N THR A 86 21.20 5.82 10.55
CA THR A 86 22.26 5.58 9.56
C THR A 86 22.53 6.81 8.71
N ASP A 87 23.77 6.95 8.23
CA ASP A 87 24.18 7.91 7.21
C ASP A 87 24.17 7.28 5.79
N ALA A 88 23.85 6.00 5.67
CA ALA A 88 23.78 5.31 4.40
C ALA A 88 22.58 5.81 3.58
N GLN A 89 22.73 5.92 2.26
CA GLN A 89 21.66 6.28 1.33
C GLN A 89 20.88 5.04 0.82
N THR A 90 21.32 3.85 1.21
CA THR A 90 20.69 2.57 0.82
C THR A 90 20.69 1.64 2.00
N ILE A 91 19.53 1.08 2.30
CA ILE A 91 19.33 0.10 3.35
C ILE A 91 18.65 -1.14 2.80
N GLN A 92 18.77 -2.25 3.53
CA GLN A 92 18.11 -3.51 3.20
C GLN A 92 17.27 -3.99 4.37
N PHE A 93 16.02 -4.33 4.07
CA PHE A 93 15.16 -5.05 5.00
C PHE A 93 15.16 -6.53 4.65
N HIS A 94 15.46 -7.36 5.64
CA HIS A 94 15.31 -8.79 5.56
C HIS A 94 13.90 -9.16 6.04
N VAL A 95 13.08 -9.64 5.12
CA VAL A 95 11.69 -10.03 5.37
C VAL A 95 11.58 -11.54 5.29
N LYS A 96 11.15 -12.19 6.38
CA LYS A 96 11.16 -13.65 6.54
C LYS A 96 10.57 -14.42 5.36
N LYS A 97 9.47 -13.93 4.77
CA LYS A 97 8.76 -14.61 3.67
C LYS A 97 9.12 -14.07 2.28
N LEU A 98 9.65 -12.85 2.18
CA LEU A 98 9.84 -12.15 0.90
C LEU A 98 11.31 -11.97 0.51
N GLY A 99 12.25 -12.32 1.42
CA GLY A 99 13.67 -12.13 1.20
C GLY A 99 14.14 -10.70 1.45
N ILE A 100 15.08 -10.23 0.64
CA ILE A 100 15.71 -8.91 0.82
C ILE A 100 14.95 -7.85 0.04
N PHE A 101 14.60 -6.78 0.73
CA PHE A 101 13.94 -5.61 0.16
C PHE A 101 14.85 -4.38 0.30
N THR A 102 15.31 -3.85 -0.83
CA THR A 102 16.23 -2.70 -0.87
C THR A 102 15.45 -1.40 -0.96
N VAL A 103 15.79 -0.45 -0.10
CA VAL A 103 15.23 0.91 -0.07
C VAL A 103 16.35 1.92 -0.20
N LYS A 104 16.12 2.99 -0.96
CA LYS A 104 17.06 4.08 -1.16
C LYS A 104 16.45 5.41 -0.75
N GLN A 105 17.27 6.33 -0.26
CA GLN A 105 16.90 7.72 -0.10
C GLN A 105 17.51 8.53 -1.25
N ALA A 106 16.67 9.21 -2.01
CA ALA A 106 17.10 10.13 -3.05
C ALA A 106 17.59 11.45 -2.47
N ALA A 107 18.36 12.21 -3.26
CA ALA A 107 18.93 13.50 -2.83
C ALA A 107 17.87 14.55 -2.44
N ASP A 108 16.66 14.45 -2.98
CA ASP A 108 15.53 15.30 -2.66
C ASP A 108 14.73 14.82 -1.42
N GLY A 109 15.18 13.73 -0.78
CA GLY A 109 14.56 13.15 0.41
C GLY A 109 13.45 12.12 0.14
N LYS A 110 13.10 11.84 -1.13
CA LYS A 110 12.17 10.75 -1.44
C LYS A 110 12.75 9.41 -1.04
N ILE A 111 11.90 8.55 -0.54
CA ILE A 111 12.21 7.17 -0.23
C ILE A 111 11.74 6.31 -1.38
N GLN A 112 12.66 5.59 -2.00
CA GLN A 112 12.48 4.80 -3.21
C GLN A 112 12.44 3.32 -2.85
N MET A 113 11.38 2.65 -3.23
CA MET A 113 11.13 1.23 -2.98
C MET A 113 10.89 0.51 -4.32
N ASN A 114 11.54 -0.62 -4.52
CA ASN A 114 11.47 -1.38 -5.76
C ASN A 114 10.60 -2.63 -5.59
N PHE A 115 9.51 -2.72 -6.36
CA PHE A 115 8.51 -3.78 -6.28
C PHE A 115 8.40 -4.59 -7.57
N PRO A 116 7.94 -5.85 -7.49
CA PRO A 116 7.45 -6.54 -8.67
C PRO A 116 6.16 -5.87 -9.19
N ILE A 117 6.03 -5.78 -10.50
CA ILE A 117 4.78 -5.35 -11.14
C ILE A 117 3.73 -6.44 -10.96
N ARG A 118 2.52 -6.04 -10.58
CA ARG A 118 1.34 -6.90 -10.50
C ARG A 118 0.34 -6.47 -11.57
N ARG A 119 0.64 -6.77 -12.82
CA ARG A 119 -0.20 -6.35 -13.96
C ARG A 119 -1.64 -6.76 -13.74
N ALA A 120 -2.54 -5.81 -13.96
CA ALA A 120 -3.97 -6.03 -13.96
C ALA A 120 -4.43 -6.40 -15.39
N ILE A 121 -5.27 -7.41 -15.49
CA ILE A 121 -5.88 -7.86 -16.75
C ILE A 121 -7.34 -7.42 -16.82
N ALA A 122 -7.79 -6.98 -17.99
CA ALA A 122 -9.19 -6.64 -18.21
C ALA A 122 -10.07 -7.89 -18.08
N VAL A 123 -11.15 -7.77 -17.31
CA VAL A 123 -12.12 -8.84 -17.12
C VAL A 123 -13.52 -8.36 -17.52
N ALA A 124 -14.25 -9.22 -18.27
CA ALA A 124 -15.64 -8.99 -18.64
C ALA A 124 -16.61 -9.62 -17.64
N ASP A 125 -16.16 -10.71 -16.99
CA ASP A 125 -16.93 -11.41 -15.97
C ASP A 125 -16.36 -11.10 -14.59
N TYR A 126 -17.15 -10.42 -13.77
CA TYR A 126 -16.84 -10.03 -12.39
C TYR A 126 -18.10 -10.12 -11.54
N PRO A 127 -17.99 -10.24 -10.20
CA PRO A 127 -19.15 -10.38 -9.32
C PRO A 127 -20.14 -9.23 -9.48
N GLU A 128 -21.43 -9.54 -9.66
CA GLU A 128 -22.49 -8.53 -9.80
C GLU A 128 -22.56 -7.59 -8.57
N ILE A 129 -22.17 -8.08 -7.41
CA ILE A 129 -22.08 -7.29 -6.18
C ILE A 129 -21.14 -6.08 -6.32
N LEU A 130 -20.14 -6.15 -7.21
CA LEU A 130 -19.26 -5.00 -7.47
C LEU A 130 -20.02 -3.83 -8.08
N LYS A 131 -20.95 -4.10 -9.03
CA LYS A 131 -21.86 -3.08 -9.60
C LYS A 131 -22.85 -2.54 -8.57
N GLN A 132 -23.33 -3.41 -7.68
CA GLN A 132 -24.29 -3.01 -6.65
C GLN A 132 -23.64 -2.18 -5.54
N ALA A 133 -22.35 -2.40 -5.29
CA ALA A 133 -21.60 -1.73 -4.24
C ALA A 133 -21.07 -0.36 -4.64
N LEU A 134 -20.77 -0.15 -5.93
CA LEU A 134 -20.26 1.12 -6.47
C LEU A 134 -21.42 1.96 -6.99
N THR A 135 -21.40 3.27 -6.71
CA THR A 135 -22.51 4.17 -7.00
C THR A 135 -22.38 4.91 -8.34
N LYS A 136 -21.15 4.96 -8.89
CA LYS A 136 -20.88 5.65 -10.16
C LYS A 136 -20.74 4.66 -11.31
N PRO A 137 -21.12 5.03 -12.53
CA PRO A 137 -20.85 4.22 -13.72
C PRO A 137 -19.35 4.14 -13.97
N PHE A 138 -18.86 2.99 -14.41
CA PHE A 138 -17.46 2.77 -14.72
C PHE A 138 -17.27 2.18 -16.12
N LYS A 139 -16.05 2.34 -16.66
CA LYS A 139 -15.69 1.94 -18.02
C LYS A 139 -15.31 0.47 -18.12
N GLN A 140 -14.41 0.05 -17.23
CA GLN A 140 -13.75 -1.24 -17.33
C GLN A 140 -13.38 -1.74 -15.94
N VAL A 141 -13.45 -3.05 -15.76
CA VAL A 141 -12.92 -3.75 -14.60
C VAL A 141 -11.67 -4.52 -15.02
N TYR A 142 -10.64 -4.39 -14.20
CA TYR A 142 -9.42 -5.18 -14.28
C TYR A 142 -9.27 -5.96 -12.99
N LEU A 143 -8.49 -7.02 -13.05
CA LEU A 143 -8.19 -7.88 -11.90
C LEU A 143 -6.69 -8.17 -11.86
N ASN A 144 -6.11 -8.11 -10.67
CA ASN A 144 -4.80 -8.67 -10.37
C ASN A 144 -4.86 -9.54 -9.11
N ALA A 145 -3.71 -10.02 -8.63
CA ALA A 145 -3.65 -10.88 -7.44
C ALA A 145 -4.07 -10.17 -6.13
N GLN A 146 -4.23 -8.84 -6.13
CA GLN A 146 -4.54 -8.06 -4.93
C GLN A 146 -5.98 -7.53 -4.93
N ALA A 147 -6.47 -6.99 -6.05
CA ALA A 147 -7.73 -6.24 -6.08
C ALA A 147 -8.43 -6.29 -7.44
N TYR A 148 -9.75 -6.05 -7.43
CA TYR A 148 -10.44 -5.52 -8.59
C TYR A 148 -10.03 -4.05 -8.77
N ILE A 149 -9.58 -3.68 -9.97
CA ILE A 149 -9.25 -2.29 -10.31
C ILE A 149 -10.32 -1.80 -11.28
N VAL A 150 -11.11 -0.84 -10.84
CA VAL A 150 -12.26 -0.32 -11.58
C VAL A 150 -11.91 1.04 -12.16
N GLU A 151 -11.92 1.14 -13.49
CA GLU A 151 -11.63 2.39 -14.20
C GLU A 151 -12.90 3.21 -14.39
N TYR A 152 -12.86 4.44 -13.92
CA TYR A 152 -13.91 5.43 -14.09
C TYR A 152 -13.62 6.39 -15.24
N GLU A 153 -14.69 7.08 -15.72
CA GLU A 153 -14.56 8.06 -16.81
C GLU A 153 -13.78 9.29 -16.36
N THR A 154 -14.06 9.80 -15.16
CA THR A 154 -13.52 11.06 -14.67
C THR A 154 -12.93 10.94 -13.25
N VAL A 155 -12.02 11.85 -12.92
CA VAL A 155 -11.53 12.02 -11.54
C VAL A 155 -12.70 12.36 -10.60
N GLN A 156 -13.68 13.13 -11.07
CA GLN A 156 -14.83 13.52 -10.24
C GLN A 156 -15.66 12.31 -9.82
N ASP A 157 -15.79 11.29 -10.69
CA ASP A 157 -16.46 10.03 -10.32
C ASP A 157 -15.71 9.29 -9.23
N VAL A 158 -14.37 9.29 -9.28
CA VAL A 158 -13.52 8.70 -8.21
C VAL A 158 -13.72 9.45 -6.89
N LEU A 159 -13.74 10.80 -6.92
CA LEU A 159 -13.90 11.63 -5.74
C LEU A 159 -15.29 11.51 -5.10
N ASP A 160 -16.31 11.44 -5.93
CA ASP A 160 -17.72 11.40 -5.52
C ASP A 160 -18.22 9.98 -5.22
N GLU A 161 -17.41 8.95 -5.42
CA GLU A 161 -17.81 7.57 -5.14
C GLU A 161 -18.11 7.37 -3.65
N GLN A 162 -19.26 6.78 -3.37
CA GLN A 162 -19.73 6.42 -2.03
C GLN A 162 -20.04 4.92 -1.99
N PRO A 163 -19.03 4.06 -1.90
CA PRO A 163 -19.24 2.62 -2.01
C PRO A 163 -20.03 2.07 -0.81
N ASN A 164 -20.87 1.09 -1.08
CA ASN A 164 -21.51 0.32 -0.02
C ASN A 164 -20.52 -0.72 0.54
N PHE A 165 -19.88 -0.38 1.66
CA PHE A 165 -18.86 -1.24 2.28
C PHE A 165 -19.41 -2.58 2.76
N GLU A 166 -20.68 -2.66 3.17
CA GLU A 166 -21.29 -3.91 3.59
C GLU A 166 -21.49 -4.88 2.41
N LEU A 167 -21.72 -4.35 1.22
CA LEU A 167 -21.72 -5.16 0.00
C LEU A 167 -20.29 -5.54 -0.40
N LEU A 168 -19.33 -4.62 -0.34
CA LEU A 168 -17.93 -4.94 -0.66
C LEU A 168 -17.34 -6.02 0.26
N LYS A 169 -17.70 -6.07 1.53
CA LYS A 169 -17.29 -7.15 2.46
C LYS A 169 -17.67 -8.55 1.95
N GLN A 170 -18.73 -8.66 1.17
CA GLN A 170 -19.22 -9.93 0.66
C GLN A 170 -18.40 -10.46 -0.52
N LEU A 171 -17.55 -9.63 -1.16
CA LEU A 171 -16.65 -10.09 -2.25
C LEU A 171 -15.78 -11.26 -1.80
N GLY A 172 -15.30 -11.26 -0.56
CA GLY A 172 -14.54 -12.34 0.03
C GLY A 172 -15.27 -13.67 0.20
N GLN A 173 -16.60 -13.65 0.17
CA GLN A 173 -17.45 -14.84 0.32
C GLN A 173 -17.85 -15.42 -1.05
N ILE A 174 -17.70 -14.66 -2.12
CA ILE A 174 -18.02 -15.07 -3.47
C ILE A 174 -16.78 -15.73 -4.08
N ARG A 175 -16.73 -17.05 -4.09
CA ARG A 175 -15.77 -17.77 -4.94
C ARG A 175 -16.05 -17.38 -6.39
N THR A 176 -15.22 -16.50 -6.93
CA THR A 176 -15.36 -16.14 -8.34
C THR A 176 -15.01 -17.35 -9.21
N ALA A 177 -15.92 -17.76 -10.06
CA ALA A 177 -15.68 -18.77 -11.10
C ALA A 177 -14.48 -18.41 -12.00
N ILE A 178 -14.06 -17.15 -11.99
CA ILE A 178 -12.90 -16.59 -12.69
C ILE A 178 -11.59 -17.24 -12.23
N THR A 179 -11.43 -17.57 -10.95
CA THR A 179 -10.24 -18.27 -10.45
C THR A 179 -10.20 -19.75 -10.88
N ALA A 180 -11.34 -20.34 -11.18
CA ALA A 180 -11.43 -21.73 -11.63
C ALA A 180 -11.08 -21.92 -13.12
N SER A 181 -11.17 -20.88 -13.95
CA SER A 181 -10.88 -20.93 -15.38
C SER A 181 -9.47 -20.47 -15.76
N ALA A 182 -8.76 -19.78 -14.87
CA ALA A 182 -7.37 -19.41 -15.09
C ALA A 182 -6.45 -20.60 -14.74
N GLN A 183 -6.08 -21.37 -15.74
CA GLN A 183 -5.16 -22.53 -15.62
C GLN A 183 -3.76 -22.22 -15.07
N ASN A 184 -3.54 -21.03 -14.48
CA ASN A 184 -2.32 -20.62 -13.80
C ASN A 184 -2.57 -20.14 -12.36
N ALA A 185 -3.64 -20.59 -11.73
CA ALA A 185 -3.94 -20.28 -10.34
C ALA A 185 -2.98 -21.03 -9.39
N GLN A 186 -1.80 -20.49 -9.19
CA GLN A 186 -0.91 -20.92 -8.09
C GLN A 186 -1.28 -20.32 -6.74
N ASN A 187 -2.38 -19.55 -6.65
CA ASN A 187 -2.95 -19.09 -5.38
C ASN A 187 -4.48 -18.96 -5.53
N ASP A 188 -5.21 -19.78 -4.83
CA ASP A 188 -6.68 -19.71 -4.62
C ASP A 188 -7.09 -18.48 -3.74
N ALA A 189 -6.36 -17.39 -3.79
CA ALA A 189 -6.66 -16.20 -3.02
C ALA A 189 -7.90 -15.52 -3.61
N VAL A 190 -8.99 -15.52 -2.87
CA VAL A 190 -10.20 -14.77 -3.20
C VAL A 190 -9.86 -13.29 -3.13
N CYS A 191 -10.00 -12.58 -4.25
CA CYS A 191 -9.80 -11.15 -4.30
C CYS A 191 -10.96 -10.44 -3.59
N THR A 192 -10.67 -9.71 -2.52
CA THR A 192 -11.67 -9.06 -1.66
C THR A 192 -11.66 -7.56 -1.78
N ASP A 193 -10.58 -6.99 -2.28
CA ASP A 193 -10.32 -5.56 -2.25
C ASP A 193 -10.68 -4.92 -3.59
N VAL A 194 -11.00 -3.64 -3.54
CA VAL A 194 -11.39 -2.85 -4.70
C VAL A 194 -10.61 -1.56 -4.75
N ALA A 195 -9.93 -1.31 -5.86
CA ALA A 195 -9.39 -0.01 -6.20
C ALA A 195 -10.25 0.64 -7.28
N ILE A 196 -10.52 1.91 -7.17
CA ILE A 196 -11.13 2.70 -8.24
C ILE A 196 -10.08 3.70 -8.76
N THR A 197 -10.06 3.98 -10.06
CA THR A 197 -9.06 4.86 -10.66
C THR A 197 -9.60 5.57 -11.90
N ALA A 198 -9.07 6.77 -12.16
CA ALA A 198 -9.32 7.54 -13.37
C ALA A 198 -8.04 8.26 -13.84
N LEU A 199 -8.04 8.68 -15.10
CA LEU A 199 -7.03 9.58 -15.66
C LEU A 199 -7.06 10.90 -14.91
N GLY A 200 -5.92 11.34 -14.39
CA GLY A 200 -5.79 12.60 -13.68
C GLY A 200 -5.57 13.81 -14.59
N GLN A 201 -5.64 15.01 -14.02
CA GLN A 201 -5.28 16.28 -14.68
C GLN A 201 -3.98 16.86 -14.10
N GLN A 202 -3.91 16.96 -12.79
CA GLN A 202 -2.72 17.40 -12.04
C GLN A 202 -1.74 16.23 -11.83
N TYR A 203 -2.25 15.06 -11.59
CA TYR A 203 -1.53 13.79 -11.48
C TYR A 203 -1.82 12.95 -12.72
N ASP A 204 -0.95 11.99 -13.07
CA ASP A 204 -1.20 11.10 -14.21
C ASP A 204 -2.38 10.15 -13.96
N CYS A 205 -2.59 9.74 -12.71
CA CYS A 205 -3.78 9.01 -12.31
C CYS A 205 -4.22 9.34 -10.88
N VAL A 206 -5.51 9.18 -10.63
CA VAL A 206 -6.13 9.34 -9.32
C VAL A 206 -6.81 8.03 -8.94
N SER A 207 -6.71 7.63 -7.67
CA SER A 207 -7.27 6.36 -7.19
C SER A 207 -7.85 6.49 -5.78
N ARG A 208 -8.67 5.52 -5.38
CA ARG A 208 -9.04 5.20 -3.99
C ARG A 208 -8.99 3.70 -3.79
N TYR A 209 -8.81 3.23 -2.56
CA TYR A 209 -8.65 1.81 -2.26
C TYR A 209 -9.52 1.39 -1.07
N PHE A 210 -10.31 0.34 -1.26
CA PHE A 210 -11.28 -0.17 -0.32
C PHE A 210 -10.98 -1.63 0.03
N ALA A 211 -10.85 -1.92 1.31
CA ALA A 211 -10.56 -3.26 1.84
C ALA A 211 -11.46 -3.61 3.05
N PRO A 212 -12.80 -3.46 2.95
CA PRO A 212 -13.68 -3.63 4.10
C PRO A 212 -13.72 -5.07 4.62
N ALA A 213 -13.44 -6.07 3.79
CA ALA A 213 -13.32 -7.47 4.23
C ALA A 213 -12.11 -7.68 5.16
N ASN A 214 -11.09 -6.83 5.04
CA ASN A 214 -9.90 -6.82 5.89
C ASN A 214 -10.02 -5.87 7.09
N GLY A 215 -11.22 -5.31 7.35
CA GLY A 215 -11.49 -4.41 8.46
C GLY A 215 -11.21 -2.94 8.21
N ILE A 216 -10.73 -2.57 7.01
CA ILE A 216 -10.40 -1.19 6.62
C ILE A 216 -11.34 -0.76 5.50
N ASN A 217 -12.33 0.09 5.79
CA ASN A 217 -13.27 0.54 4.79
C ASN A 217 -12.56 1.23 3.62
N GLU A 218 -11.64 2.16 3.92
CA GLU A 218 -10.81 2.84 2.93
C GLU A 218 -9.39 3.03 3.49
N ASP A 219 -8.38 2.53 2.77
CA ASP A 219 -6.98 2.72 3.14
C ASP A 219 -6.50 4.09 2.63
N PRO A 220 -5.85 4.91 3.49
CA PRO A 220 -5.43 6.26 3.11
C PRO A 220 -4.49 6.34 1.92
N VAL A 221 -3.44 5.52 1.86
CA VAL A 221 -2.53 5.40 0.72
C VAL A 221 -1.92 4.00 0.66
N THR A 222 -2.19 3.30 -0.43
CA THR A 222 -1.83 1.90 -0.63
C THR A 222 -0.73 1.77 -1.69
N GLY A 223 0.53 1.72 -1.27
CA GLY A 223 1.66 1.58 -2.21
C GLY A 223 1.56 0.33 -3.07
N SER A 224 1.17 -0.81 -2.50
CA SER A 224 1.12 -2.11 -3.18
C SER A 224 0.15 -2.16 -4.36
N ILE A 225 -1.02 -1.52 -4.29
CA ILE A 225 -1.98 -1.52 -5.40
C ILE A 225 -1.47 -0.72 -6.60
N HIS A 226 -0.61 0.26 -6.36
CA HIS A 226 -0.01 1.06 -7.44
C HIS A 226 0.97 0.26 -8.30
N THR A 227 1.41 -0.93 -7.84
CA THR A 227 2.13 -1.90 -8.69
C THR A 227 1.27 -2.47 -9.82
N GLY A 228 -0.05 -2.31 -9.75
CA GLY A 228 -1.02 -2.68 -10.77
C GLY A 228 -1.64 -1.48 -11.50
N ILE A 229 -2.02 -0.42 -10.74
CA ILE A 229 -2.63 0.79 -11.30
C ILE A 229 -1.65 1.53 -12.21
N VAL A 230 -0.40 1.73 -11.77
CA VAL A 230 0.59 2.51 -12.53
C VAL A 230 0.96 1.85 -13.87
N PRO A 231 1.24 0.53 -13.97
CA PRO A 231 1.45 -0.10 -15.27
C PRO A 231 0.25 0.03 -16.22
N LEU A 232 -0.97 -0.04 -15.70
CA LEU A 232 -2.19 0.18 -16.50
C LEU A 232 -2.21 1.57 -17.13
N TRP A 233 -1.91 2.62 -16.35
CA TRP A 233 -1.88 4.00 -16.85
C TRP A 233 -0.62 4.29 -17.66
N ALA A 234 0.54 3.69 -17.33
CA ALA A 234 1.78 3.80 -18.11
C ALA A 234 1.56 3.33 -19.55
N ASP A 235 0.91 2.17 -19.73
CA ASP A 235 0.59 1.62 -21.05
C ASP A 235 -0.38 2.56 -21.82
N LYS A 236 -1.41 3.12 -21.16
CA LYS A 236 -2.38 4.04 -21.77
C LYS A 236 -1.81 5.39 -22.14
N LEU A 237 -0.89 5.90 -21.33
CA LEU A 237 -0.28 7.24 -21.51
C LEU A 237 1.04 7.18 -22.30
N ALA A 238 1.56 5.99 -22.60
CA ALA A 238 2.89 5.78 -23.15
C ALA A 238 4.00 6.51 -22.36
N LYS A 239 3.93 6.43 -21.02
CA LYS A 239 4.86 7.05 -20.07
C LYS A 239 5.49 5.99 -19.18
N ALA A 240 6.79 6.09 -18.89
CA ALA A 240 7.47 5.24 -17.92
C ALA A 240 7.49 5.84 -16.49
N GLU A 241 7.34 7.14 -16.36
CA GLU A 241 7.33 7.87 -15.09
C GLU A 241 5.98 8.53 -14.89
N LEU A 242 5.31 8.24 -13.78
CA LEU A 242 3.98 8.73 -13.46
C LEU A 242 3.93 9.26 -12.03
N THR A 243 3.12 10.30 -11.85
CA THR A 243 2.67 10.75 -10.54
C THR A 243 1.26 10.25 -10.29
N ALA A 244 1.06 9.53 -9.19
CA ALA A 244 -0.25 9.05 -8.78
C ALA A 244 -0.71 9.76 -7.51
N TYR A 245 -2.00 9.98 -7.38
CA TYR A 245 -2.62 10.49 -6.17
C TYR A 245 -3.70 9.54 -5.68
N GLN A 246 -3.58 9.08 -4.43
CA GLN A 246 -4.68 8.34 -3.79
C GLN A 246 -5.55 9.32 -3.02
N ALA A 247 -6.79 9.48 -3.49
CA ALA A 247 -7.71 10.54 -3.08
C ALA A 247 -8.63 10.12 -1.91
N SER A 248 -8.07 9.50 -0.89
CA SER A 248 -8.76 9.27 0.38
C SER A 248 -8.99 10.59 1.13
N ALA A 249 -9.69 10.56 2.26
CA ALA A 249 -9.86 11.73 3.13
C ALA A 249 -8.54 12.38 3.56
N ARG A 250 -7.45 11.59 3.71
CA ARG A 250 -6.11 12.10 4.00
C ARG A 250 -5.36 12.50 2.74
N GLY A 251 -5.50 11.74 1.69
CA GLY A 251 -4.80 11.89 0.42
C GLY A 251 -3.31 11.60 0.52
N GLY A 252 -2.68 11.22 -0.60
CA GLY A 252 -1.24 11.04 -0.65
C GLY A 252 -0.71 10.87 -2.06
N GLU A 253 0.57 11.19 -2.21
CA GLU A 253 1.28 11.27 -3.49
C GLU A 253 2.29 10.15 -3.63
N LEU A 254 2.26 9.49 -4.78
CA LEU A 254 3.21 8.45 -5.14
C LEU A 254 3.90 8.85 -6.45
N TYR A 255 5.22 8.76 -6.45
CA TYR A 255 6.06 8.98 -7.62
C TYR A 255 6.53 7.62 -8.09
N CYS A 256 6.14 7.24 -9.31
CA CYS A 256 6.27 5.88 -9.80
C CYS A 256 7.09 5.85 -11.08
N LYS A 257 7.96 4.84 -11.20
CA LYS A 257 8.79 4.64 -12.39
C LYS A 257 8.82 3.16 -12.79
N ILE A 258 8.37 2.87 -13.99
CA ILE A 258 8.54 1.54 -14.58
C ILE A 258 10.04 1.37 -14.91
N LEU A 259 10.68 0.38 -14.28
CA LEU A 259 12.11 0.11 -14.47
C LEU A 259 12.34 -0.83 -15.66
N ASP A 260 11.49 -1.86 -15.74
CA ASP A 260 11.46 -2.85 -16.82
C ASP A 260 10.06 -3.51 -16.84
N ASN A 261 9.91 -4.61 -17.58
CA ASN A 261 8.62 -5.30 -17.70
C ASN A 261 8.14 -5.98 -16.41
N GLU A 262 8.99 -6.15 -15.41
CA GLU A 262 8.72 -6.89 -14.18
C GLU A 262 8.83 -6.04 -12.93
N ARG A 263 9.47 -4.87 -12.99
CA ARG A 263 9.83 -4.06 -11.83
C ARG A 263 9.35 -2.63 -11.94
N ILE A 264 8.84 -2.12 -10.80
CA ILE A 264 8.41 -0.74 -10.65
C ILE A 264 9.05 -0.15 -9.38
N GLU A 265 9.58 1.07 -9.49
CA GLU A 265 9.91 1.89 -8.34
C GLU A 265 8.68 2.69 -7.93
N ILE A 266 8.33 2.62 -6.66
CA ILE A 266 7.32 3.48 -6.02
C ILE A 266 8.05 4.27 -4.96
N SER A 267 7.97 5.58 -5.06
CA SER A 267 8.64 6.48 -4.12
C SER A 267 7.67 7.51 -3.55
N GLY A 268 8.03 8.04 -2.37
CA GLY A 268 7.24 9.04 -1.68
C GLY A 268 8.04 9.74 -0.61
N TYR A 269 7.47 10.81 -0.10
CA TYR A 269 7.96 11.53 1.07
C TYR A 269 7.31 10.99 2.34
N ALA A 270 7.86 11.36 3.48
CA ALA A 270 7.27 11.08 4.77
C ALA A 270 7.44 12.26 5.73
N GLN A 271 6.54 12.39 6.69
CA GLN A 271 6.56 13.41 7.72
C GLN A 271 6.49 12.79 9.11
N LEU A 272 7.42 13.16 9.98
CA LEU A 272 7.36 12.78 11.38
C LEU A 272 6.23 13.55 12.06
N TYR A 273 5.20 12.85 12.52
CA TYR A 273 4.14 13.47 13.32
C TYR A 273 4.48 13.49 14.80
N MET A 274 4.97 12.37 15.34
CA MET A 274 5.22 12.24 16.79
C MET A 274 6.40 11.31 17.05
N GLN A 275 7.16 11.65 18.08
CA GLN A 275 8.10 10.74 18.74
C GLN A 275 7.67 10.61 20.19
N ALA A 276 7.52 9.39 20.68
CA ALA A 276 7.07 9.10 22.03
C ALA A 276 7.94 8.05 22.70
N GLU A 277 7.82 7.90 24.00
CA GLU A 277 8.37 6.80 24.75
C GLU A 277 7.24 5.92 25.27
N ILE A 278 7.30 4.61 24.98
CA ILE A 278 6.36 3.61 25.47
C ILE A 278 7.02 2.76 26.56
N PHE A 279 6.25 2.39 27.58
CA PHE A 279 6.69 1.63 28.76
C PHE A 279 5.99 0.27 28.74
N ILE A 280 6.80 -0.81 28.67
CA ILE A 280 6.33 -2.19 28.68
C ILE A 280 7.19 -3.04 29.63
#